data_099c5f47a6889c3b91b28f4cf7441482
#
_entry.id   099c5f47a6889c3b91b28f4cf7441482
#
_cell.length_a   1.000
_cell.length_b   1.000
_cell.length_c   1.000
_cell.angle_alpha   90.00
_cell.angle_beta   90.00
_cell.angle_gamma   90.00
#
_symmetry.space_group_name_H-M   'P 1'
#
loop_
_entity.id
_entity.type
_entity.pdbx_description
1 polymer ?
#
loop_
_entity_poly.entity_id
_entity_poly.type
_entity_poly.pdbx_seq_one_letter_code
_entity_poly.pdbx_strand_id
1 'polypeptide(L)'
;MSQLPSMGYGLMPYLALACVSTLVGYYFARKRTEYEVGYSHRVEVHEGVQGMVIPLVEEFEAALRYVRAPGPSGDLPLEDIENAVDGLEKYVAQHEMWLDRRTSATVGDLISAFRARLRVLDLLPRRYDDPGFERAYERAASDLDGWLGTDLPAAREELDDAFRAMLGVGRWRRWL
;
A
#
# COMPACT_ATOMS: atom_id res chain seq x y z
N MET A 1 -43.77 18.97 -66.17
CA MET A 1 -42.40 18.95 -65.67
C MET A 1 -42.47 19.24 -64.16
N SER A 2 -42.47 18.22 -63.38
CA SER A 2 -42.57 18.29 -61.88
C SER A 2 -41.18 18.37 -61.27
N GLN A 3 -40.89 19.50 -60.61
CA GLN A 3 -39.66 19.68 -59.84
C GLN A 3 -39.80 18.85 -58.57
N LEU A 4 -38.89 17.88 -58.38
CA LEU A 4 -38.67 17.20 -57.10
C LEU A 4 -37.94 18.17 -56.16
N PRO A 5 -38.47 18.39 -54.96
CA PRO A 5 -37.78 19.26 -53.98
C PRO A 5 -36.51 18.60 -53.49
N SER A 6 -35.41 19.34 -53.50
CA SER A 6 -34.09 18.97 -52.99
C SER A 6 -34.07 18.88 -51.43
N MET A 7 -34.78 17.90 -50.87
CA MET A 7 -34.84 17.67 -49.41
C MET A 7 -33.56 17.02 -48.79
N GLY A 8 -32.54 16.69 -49.61
CA GLY A 8 -31.37 15.93 -49.14
C GLY A 8 -30.31 16.72 -48.40
N TYR A 9 -30.20 18.02 -48.56
CA TYR A 9 -29.07 18.81 -48.03
C TYR A 9 -29.24 19.27 -46.59
N GLY A 10 -30.46 19.25 -46.03
CA GLY A 10 -30.72 19.71 -44.67
C GLY A 10 -30.43 18.67 -43.56
N LEU A 11 -30.42 17.38 -43.91
CA LEU A 11 -30.25 16.29 -42.89
C LEU A 11 -28.81 15.92 -42.63
N MET A 12 -27.89 16.14 -43.57
CA MET A 12 -26.47 15.79 -43.46
C MET A 12 -25.75 16.44 -42.25
N PRO A 13 -25.91 17.74 -41.97
CA PRO A 13 -25.25 18.35 -40.81
C PRO A 13 -25.77 17.81 -39.46
N TYR A 14 -27.06 17.46 -39.39
CA TYR A 14 -27.63 16.87 -38.15
C TYR A 14 -27.15 15.44 -37.93
N LEU A 15 -27.00 14.64 -38.96
CA LEU A 15 -26.41 13.29 -38.88
C LEU A 15 -24.94 13.37 -38.49
N ALA A 16 -24.17 14.28 -39.05
CA ALA A 16 -22.77 14.48 -38.68
C ALA A 16 -22.66 14.92 -37.22
N LEU A 17 -23.50 15.84 -36.75
CA LEU A 17 -23.50 16.28 -35.34
C LEU A 17 -23.90 15.15 -34.40
N ALA A 18 -24.88 14.32 -34.75
CA ALA A 18 -25.29 13.15 -33.98
C ALA A 18 -24.17 12.11 -33.87
N CYS A 19 -23.46 11.83 -34.98
CA CYS A 19 -22.31 10.91 -34.95
C CYS A 19 -21.17 11.44 -34.07
N VAL A 20 -20.82 12.72 -34.15
CA VAL A 20 -19.79 13.34 -33.33
C VAL A 20 -20.17 13.31 -31.85
N SER A 21 -21.40 13.66 -31.48
CA SER A 21 -21.86 13.64 -30.11
C SER A 21 -21.86 12.21 -29.51
N THR A 22 -22.23 11.22 -30.33
CA THR A 22 -22.21 9.79 -29.90
C THR A 22 -20.77 9.31 -29.69
N LEU A 23 -19.84 9.64 -30.59
CA LEU A 23 -18.43 9.30 -30.46
C LEU A 23 -17.79 9.96 -29.23
N VAL A 24 -18.08 11.23 -28.99
CA VAL A 24 -17.61 11.96 -27.80
C VAL A 24 -18.20 11.35 -26.53
N GLY A 25 -19.50 11.07 -26.51
CA GLY A 25 -20.16 10.41 -25.39
C GLY A 25 -19.57 9.03 -25.09
N TYR A 26 -19.34 8.22 -26.14
CA TYR A 26 -18.70 6.91 -25.99
C TYR A 26 -17.27 7.03 -25.46
N TYR A 27 -16.46 7.98 -25.96
CA TYR A 27 -15.11 8.22 -25.48
C TYR A 27 -15.07 8.59 -24.00
N PHE A 28 -15.96 9.49 -23.56
CA PHE A 28 -16.04 9.87 -22.14
C PHE A 28 -16.56 8.74 -21.26
N ALA A 29 -17.55 7.99 -21.70
CA ALA A 29 -18.05 6.82 -20.96
C ALA A 29 -16.96 5.77 -20.78
N ARG A 30 -16.21 5.46 -21.84
CA ARG A 30 -15.08 4.52 -21.78
C ARG A 30 -13.98 5.00 -20.84
N LYS A 31 -13.58 6.28 -20.95
CA LYS A 31 -12.58 6.87 -20.04
C LYS A 31 -13.02 6.85 -18.59
N ARG A 32 -14.28 7.08 -18.32
CA ARG A 32 -14.85 7.00 -16.98
C ARG A 32 -14.78 5.59 -16.42
N THR A 33 -15.16 4.59 -17.21
CA THR A 33 -15.07 3.17 -16.78
C THR A 33 -13.63 2.75 -16.53
N GLU A 34 -12.68 3.11 -17.40
CA GLU A 34 -11.25 2.82 -17.21
C GLU A 34 -10.73 3.48 -15.91
N TYR A 35 -11.17 4.70 -15.61
CA TYR A 35 -10.79 5.41 -14.38
C TYR A 35 -11.41 4.75 -13.14
N GLU A 36 -12.69 4.40 -13.17
CA GLU A 36 -13.41 3.74 -12.07
C GLU A 36 -12.79 2.38 -11.72
N VAL A 37 -12.45 1.57 -12.72
CA VAL A 37 -11.78 0.28 -12.52
C VAL A 37 -10.38 0.47 -11.93
N GLY A 38 -9.57 1.38 -12.48
CA GLY A 38 -8.24 1.66 -11.97
C GLY A 38 -8.26 2.21 -10.54
N TYR A 39 -9.24 3.05 -10.22
CA TYR A 39 -9.43 3.58 -8.87
C TYR A 39 -9.81 2.48 -7.89
N SER A 40 -10.76 1.62 -8.24
CA SER A 40 -11.21 0.51 -7.41
C SER A 40 -10.04 -0.43 -7.04
N HIS A 41 -9.22 -0.81 -8.02
CA HIS A 41 -8.05 -1.64 -7.75
C HIS A 41 -7.00 -0.95 -6.85
N ARG A 42 -6.79 0.35 -7.00
CA ARG A 42 -5.88 1.09 -6.10
C ARG A 42 -6.38 1.14 -4.66
N VAL A 43 -7.70 1.29 -4.46
CA VAL A 43 -8.32 1.20 -3.13
C VAL A 43 -8.14 -0.19 -2.55
N GLU A 44 -8.41 -1.24 -3.33
CA GLU A 44 -8.20 -2.63 -2.93
C GLU A 44 -6.75 -2.91 -2.51
N VAL A 45 -5.78 -2.42 -3.27
CA VAL A 45 -4.35 -2.55 -2.92
C VAL A 45 -4.02 -1.81 -1.64
N HIS A 46 -4.54 -0.60 -1.44
CA HIS A 46 -4.37 0.13 -0.18
C HIS A 46 -4.92 -0.64 1.01
N GLU A 47 -6.16 -1.12 0.92
CA GLU A 47 -6.80 -1.91 1.98
C GLU A 47 -6.02 -3.21 2.25
N GLY A 48 -5.55 -3.88 1.21
CA GLY A 48 -4.75 -5.09 1.33
C GLY A 48 -3.40 -4.85 2.03
N VAL A 49 -2.68 -3.78 1.68
CA VAL A 49 -1.43 -3.40 2.36
C VAL A 49 -1.68 -3.07 3.83
N GLN A 50 -2.70 -2.27 4.15
CA GLN A 50 -3.05 -1.95 5.54
C GLN A 50 -3.47 -3.19 6.33
N GLY A 51 -4.26 -4.08 5.71
CA GLY A 51 -4.68 -5.35 6.31
C GLY A 51 -3.52 -6.30 6.65
N MET A 52 -2.36 -6.17 5.97
CA MET A 52 -1.15 -6.94 6.26
C MET A 52 -0.21 -6.23 7.24
N VAL A 53 -0.12 -4.90 7.18
CA VAL A 53 0.75 -4.12 8.06
C VAL A 53 0.26 -4.16 9.51
N ILE A 54 -1.05 -4.12 9.76
CA ILE A 54 -1.60 -4.12 11.12
C ILE A 54 -1.21 -5.39 11.90
N PRO A 55 -1.49 -6.62 11.42
CA PRO A 55 -1.06 -7.84 12.10
C PRO A 55 0.46 -7.93 12.27
N LEU A 56 1.22 -7.48 11.27
CA LEU A 56 2.68 -7.49 11.36
C LEU A 56 3.20 -6.60 12.50
N VAL A 57 2.58 -5.45 12.73
CA VAL A 57 2.89 -4.59 13.89
C VAL A 57 2.59 -5.31 15.20
N GLU A 58 1.46 -6.01 15.31
CA GLU A 58 1.08 -6.80 16.48
C GLU A 58 2.11 -7.90 16.79
N GLU A 59 2.66 -8.56 15.77
CA GLU A 59 3.73 -9.55 15.91
C GLU A 59 5.04 -8.91 16.43
N PHE A 60 5.43 -7.75 15.92
CA PHE A 60 6.59 -7.03 16.45
C PHE A 60 6.38 -6.53 17.90
N GLU A 61 5.17 -6.12 18.26
CA GLU A 61 4.83 -5.81 19.66
C GLU A 61 4.91 -7.05 20.56
N ALA A 62 4.49 -8.22 20.06
CA ALA A 62 4.64 -9.49 20.77
C ALA A 62 6.12 -9.84 20.93
N ALA A 63 6.94 -9.66 19.89
CA ALA A 63 8.38 -9.84 19.96
C ALA A 63 9.04 -8.90 20.98
N LEU A 64 8.62 -7.63 21.05
CA LEU A 64 9.10 -6.66 22.05
C LEU A 64 8.77 -7.12 23.47
N ARG A 65 7.55 -7.63 23.72
CA ARG A 65 7.17 -8.17 25.03
C ARG A 65 8.05 -9.35 25.41
N TYR A 66 8.34 -10.24 24.47
CA TYR A 66 9.24 -11.37 24.69
C TYR A 66 10.67 -10.91 25.00
N VAL A 67 11.22 -9.97 24.21
CA VAL A 67 12.59 -9.47 24.41
C VAL A 67 12.75 -8.75 25.75
N ARG A 68 11.72 -8.06 26.24
CA ARG A 68 11.71 -7.41 27.56
C ARG A 68 11.66 -8.39 28.75
N ALA A 69 11.02 -9.51 28.54
CA ALA A 69 10.85 -10.53 29.60
C ALA A 69 11.02 -11.93 28.98
N PRO A 70 12.27 -12.32 28.62
CA PRO A 70 12.53 -13.61 28.02
C PRO A 70 12.21 -14.71 29.01
N GLY A 71 11.18 -15.51 28.69
CA GLY A 71 10.77 -16.65 29.53
C GLY A 71 11.46 -17.95 29.11
N PRO A 72 11.59 -18.92 30.00
CA PRO A 72 12.23 -20.21 29.69
C PRO A 72 11.42 -21.08 28.72
N SER A 73 10.19 -20.73 28.42
CA SER A 73 9.24 -21.55 27.66
C SER A 73 8.70 -20.88 26.39
N GLY A 74 9.17 -19.71 26.04
CA GLY A 74 8.68 -18.98 24.85
C GLY A 74 9.72 -18.94 23.76
N ASP A 75 9.36 -19.36 22.56
CA ASP A 75 10.14 -19.10 21.38
C ASP A 75 9.74 -17.73 20.80
N LEU A 76 10.74 -16.97 20.35
CA LEU A 76 10.50 -15.73 19.63
C LEU A 76 9.79 -16.08 18.31
N PRO A 77 8.65 -15.45 17.94
CA PRO A 77 7.85 -15.81 16.77
C PRO A 77 8.50 -15.32 15.47
N LEU A 78 9.78 -15.65 15.25
CA LEU A 78 10.54 -15.18 14.08
C LEU A 78 9.96 -15.68 12.77
N GLU A 79 9.57 -16.96 12.74
CA GLU A 79 9.01 -17.58 11.53
C GLU A 79 7.69 -16.93 11.12
N ASP A 80 6.83 -16.61 12.07
CA ASP A 80 5.55 -15.94 11.82
C ASP A 80 5.77 -14.52 11.29
N ILE A 81 6.70 -13.77 11.89
CA ILE A 81 7.08 -12.43 11.42
C ILE A 81 7.70 -12.50 10.02
N GLU A 82 8.60 -13.44 9.76
CA GLU A 82 9.25 -13.61 8.46
C GLU A 82 8.21 -13.91 7.37
N ASN A 83 7.32 -14.87 7.64
CA ASN A 83 6.23 -15.22 6.73
C ASN A 83 5.29 -14.04 6.45
N ALA A 84 5.00 -13.22 7.46
CA ALA A 84 4.16 -12.04 7.30
C ALA A 84 4.85 -10.95 6.46
N VAL A 85 6.15 -10.70 6.66
CA VAL A 85 6.94 -9.76 5.85
C VAL A 85 7.03 -10.24 4.39
N ASP A 86 7.30 -11.53 4.18
CA ASP A 86 7.36 -12.14 2.83
C ASP A 86 5.99 -12.09 2.14
N GLY A 87 4.92 -12.30 2.89
CA GLY A 87 3.55 -12.17 2.41
C GLY A 87 3.25 -10.76 1.91
N LEU A 88 3.63 -9.73 2.69
CA LEU A 88 3.47 -8.33 2.31
C LEU A 88 4.28 -7.98 1.06
N GLU A 89 5.56 -8.40 0.99
CA GLU A 89 6.40 -8.17 -0.18
C GLU A 89 5.83 -8.81 -1.43
N LYS A 90 5.39 -10.06 -1.34
CA LYS A 90 4.75 -10.78 -2.44
C LYS A 90 3.46 -10.11 -2.90
N TYR A 91 2.63 -9.65 -1.95
CA TYR A 91 1.40 -8.94 -2.26
C TYR A 91 1.70 -7.65 -3.03
N VAL A 92 2.65 -6.85 -2.57
CA VAL A 92 3.06 -5.60 -3.23
C VAL A 92 3.61 -5.87 -4.62
N ALA A 93 4.47 -6.88 -4.80
CA ALA A 93 5.00 -7.27 -6.11
C ALA A 93 3.90 -7.70 -7.09
N GLN A 94 2.87 -8.41 -6.62
CA GLN A 94 1.72 -8.83 -7.45
C GLN A 94 0.86 -7.65 -7.91
N HIS A 95 0.85 -6.56 -7.15
CA HIS A 95 0.00 -5.39 -7.40
C HIS A 95 0.82 -4.14 -7.83
N GLU A 96 2.11 -4.30 -8.14
CA GLU A 96 3.02 -3.20 -8.48
C GLU A 96 2.48 -2.31 -9.62
N MET A 97 1.80 -2.90 -10.60
CA MET A 97 1.22 -2.17 -11.73
C MET A 97 0.14 -1.13 -11.32
N TRP A 98 -0.44 -1.26 -10.13
CA TRP A 98 -1.47 -0.36 -9.61
C TRP A 98 -0.90 0.73 -8.70
N LEU A 99 0.37 0.61 -8.30
CA LEU A 99 1.08 1.57 -7.47
C LEU A 99 1.80 2.60 -8.34
N ASP A 100 1.77 3.85 -7.93
CA ASP A 100 2.68 4.83 -8.52
C ASP A 100 4.09 4.67 -7.92
N ARG A 101 5.07 5.28 -8.57
CA ARG A 101 6.48 5.17 -8.19
C ARG A 101 6.73 5.60 -6.74
N ARG A 102 6.02 6.63 -6.27
CA ARG A 102 6.18 7.15 -4.91
C ARG A 102 5.64 6.14 -3.91
N THR A 103 4.41 5.68 -4.09
CA THR A 103 3.76 4.71 -3.20
C THR A 103 4.53 3.39 -3.16
N SER A 104 5.00 2.89 -4.31
CA SER A 104 5.83 1.69 -4.39
C SER A 104 7.13 1.85 -3.61
N ALA A 105 7.82 3.00 -3.71
CA ALA A 105 9.01 3.28 -2.95
C ALA A 105 8.74 3.32 -1.44
N THR A 106 7.69 4.04 -1.00
CA THR A 106 7.33 4.16 0.43
C THR A 106 6.98 2.80 1.04
N VAL A 107 6.23 1.94 0.31
CA VAL A 107 5.96 0.57 0.76
C VAL A 107 7.25 -0.25 0.84
N GLY A 108 8.14 -0.13 -0.15
CA GLY A 108 9.44 -0.80 -0.16
C GLY A 108 10.33 -0.39 1.02
N ASP A 109 10.34 0.89 1.38
CA ASP A 109 11.07 1.40 2.54
C ASP A 109 10.50 0.83 3.84
N LEU A 110 9.18 0.74 3.97
CA LEU A 110 8.51 0.11 5.12
C LEU A 110 8.86 -1.37 5.24
N ILE A 111 8.79 -2.15 4.15
CA ILE A 111 9.19 -3.56 4.12
C ILE A 111 10.67 -3.72 4.53
N SER A 112 11.53 -2.85 4.02
CA SER A 112 12.96 -2.85 4.36
C SER A 112 13.19 -2.57 5.84
N ALA A 113 12.41 -1.67 6.45
CA ALA A 113 12.44 -1.40 7.88
C ALA A 113 12.03 -2.61 8.71
N PHE A 114 10.94 -3.32 8.34
CA PHE A 114 10.54 -4.58 8.97
C PHE A 114 11.64 -5.65 8.88
N ARG A 115 12.23 -5.85 7.70
CA ARG A 115 13.32 -6.81 7.50
C ARG A 115 14.57 -6.47 8.35
N ALA A 116 14.89 -5.19 8.47
CA ALA A 116 16.00 -4.76 9.31
C ALA A 116 15.79 -5.13 10.78
N ARG A 117 14.57 -4.96 11.31
CA ARG A 117 14.23 -5.32 12.69
C ARG A 117 14.16 -6.83 12.90
N LEU A 118 13.64 -7.57 11.93
CA LEU A 118 13.64 -9.04 11.96
C LEU A 118 15.07 -9.58 12.06
N ARG A 119 16.01 -9.03 11.29
CA ARG A 119 17.44 -9.44 11.38
C ARG A 119 18.04 -9.18 12.75
N VAL A 120 17.69 -8.08 13.40
CA VAL A 120 18.15 -7.78 14.76
C VAL A 120 17.65 -8.84 15.73
N LEU A 121 16.37 -9.24 15.61
CA LEU A 121 15.78 -10.30 16.43
C LEU A 121 16.40 -11.68 16.18
N ASP A 122 16.69 -12.02 14.93
CA ASP A 122 17.30 -13.31 14.56
C ASP A 122 18.74 -13.46 15.07
N LEU A 123 19.46 -12.33 15.23
CA LEU A 123 20.82 -12.31 15.80
C LEU A 123 20.87 -12.37 17.32
N LEU A 124 19.75 -12.42 18.03
CA LEU A 124 19.75 -12.50 19.47
C LEU A 124 20.28 -13.86 19.96
N PRO A 125 21.12 -13.87 21.03
CA PRO A 125 21.58 -15.10 21.65
C PRO A 125 20.39 -15.94 22.11
N ARG A 126 20.40 -17.23 21.78
CA ARG A 126 19.29 -18.15 22.14
C ARG A 126 19.47 -18.81 23.51
N ARG A 127 20.63 -18.65 24.17
CA ARG A 127 20.94 -19.27 25.45
C ARG A 127 21.19 -18.22 26.51
N TYR A 128 20.57 -18.40 27.66
CA TYR A 128 20.73 -17.52 28.83
C TYR A 128 22.15 -17.44 29.38
N ASP A 129 22.96 -18.50 29.18
CA ASP A 129 24.33 -18.60 29.62
C ASP A 129 25.33 -17.96 28.63
N ASP A 130 24.88 -17.48 27.50
CA ASP A 130 25.75 -16.79 26.55
C ASP A 130 26.24 -15.44 27.12
N PRO A 131 27.55 -15.17 27.06
CA PRO A 131 28.09 -13.91 27.53
C PRO A 131 27.53 -12.74 26.73
N GLY A 132 26.84 -11.81 27.41
CA GLY A 132 26.24 -10.65 26.78
C GLY A 132 24.75 -10.80 26.43
N PHE A 133 24.13 -11.94 26.79
CA PHE A 133 22.69 -12.17 26.59
C PHE A 133 21.84 -10.98 27.05
N GLU A 134 21.94 -10.58 28.32
CA GLU A 134 21.14 -9.49 28.89
C GLU A 134 21.32 -8.18 28.09
N ARG A 135 22.58 -7.83 27.79
CA ARG A 135 22.88 -6.59 27.02
C ARG A 135 22.35 -6.63 25.59
N ALA A 136 22.34 -7.80 24.96
CA ALA A 136 21.79 -7.95 23.61
C ALA A 136 20.26 -7.74 23.61
N TYR A 137 19.59 -8.35 24.60
CA TYR A 137 18.14 -8.22 24.77
C TYR A 137 17.71 -6.80 25.17
N GLU A 138 18.44 -6.14 26.08
CA GLU A 138 18.18 -4.74 26.44
C GLU A 138 18.32 -3.79 25.24
N ARG A 139 19.35 -4.00 24.42
CA ARG A 139 19.55 -3.19 23.21
C ARG A 139 18.44 -3.44 22.19
N ALA A 140 18.10 -4.70 21.94
CA ALA A 140 17.01 -5.04 21.02
C ALA A 140 15.67 -4.50 21.50
N ALA A 141 15.39 -4.59 22.81
CA ALA A 141 14.19 -4.01 23.40
C ALA A 141 14.13 -2.49 23.22
N SER A 142 15.24 -1.79 23.48
CA SER A 142 15.32 -0.34 23.31
C SER A 142 15.17 0.09 21.85
N ASP A 143 15.80 -0.65 20.92
CA ASP A 143 15.71 -0.38 19.48
C ASP A 143 14.30 -0.62 18.96
N LEU A 144 13.66 -1.74 19.32
CA LEU A 144 12.29 -2.04 18.95
C LEU A 144 11.29 -1.05 19.52
N ASP A 145 11.45 -0.67 20.79
CA ASP A 145 10.58 0.28 21.46
C ASP A 145 10.63 1.67 20.80
N GLY A 146 11.83 2.16 20.51
CA GLY A 146 12.02 3.41 19.79
C GLY A 146 11.42 3.37 18.37
N TRP A 147 11.64 2.27 17.67
CA TRP A 147 11.10 2.08 16.33
C TRP A 147 9.58 1.97 16.32
N LEU A 148 8.99 1.12 17.16
CA LEU A 148 7.53 0.96 17.26
C LEU A 148 6.83 2.25 17.74
N GLY A 149 7.48 3.00 18.65
CA GLY A 149 6.91 4.19 19.23
C GLY A 149 7.06 5.45 18.39
N THR A 150 8.05 5.52 17.49
CA THR A 150 8.38 6.76 16.77
C THR A 150 8.49 6.54 15.27
N ASP A 151 9.38 5.65 14.82
CA ASP A 151 9.72 5.55 13.40
C ASP A 151 8.61 4.89 12.59
N LEU A 152 8.02 3.82 13.13
CA LEU A 152 6.95 3.08 12.46
C LEU A 152 5.66 3.89 12.31
N PRO A 153 5.17 4.64 13.33
CA PRO A 153 4.04 5.55 13.15
C PRO A 153 4.30 6.60 12.07
N ALA A 154 5.51 7.19 12.03
CA ALA A 154 5.88 8.16 11.01
C ALA A 154 5.91 7.53 9.60
N ALA A 155 6.48 6.33 9.46
CA ALA A 155 6.49 5.59 8.19
C ALA A 155 5.07 5.22 7.71
N ARG A 156 4.17 4.88 8.64
CA ARG A 156 2.75 4.62 8.31
C ARG A 156 2.01 5.88 7.88
N GLU A 157 2.27 7.02 8.52
CA GLU A 157 1.69 8.30 8.09
C GLU A 157 2.17 8.68 6.68
N GLU A 158 3.46 8.50 6.40
CA GLU A 158 4.02 8.73 5.06
C GLU A 158 3.39 7.80 4.01
N LEU A 159 3.16 6.53 4.36
CA LEU A 159 2.47 5.56 3.52
C LEU A 159 1.03 5.98 3.24
N ASP A 160 0.28 6.38 4.26
CA ASP A 160 -1.09 6.87 4.11
C ASP A 160 -1.15 8.12 3.22
N ASP A 161 -0.21 9.03 3.36
CA ASP A 161 -0.12 10.22 2.52
C ASP A 161 0.24 9.87 1.06
N ALA A 162 1.12 8.88 0.83
CA ALA A 162 1.42 8.38 -0.50
C ALA A 162 0.18 7.77 -1.16
N PHE A 163 -0.57 6.92 -0.44
CA PHE A 163 -1.82 6.35 -0.94
C PHE A 163 -2.89 7.41 -1.20
N ARG A 164 -3.09 8.38 -0.30
CA ARG A 164 -4.03 9.50 -0.52
C ARG A 164 -3.67 10.31 -1.76
N ALA A 165 -2.38 10.57 -1.98
CA ALA A 165 -1.91 11.28 -3.16
C ALA A 165 -2.17 10.46 -4.44
N MET A 166 -1.89 9.15 -4.42
CA MET A 166 -2.15 8.22 -5.52
C MET A 166 -3.64 8.12 -5.85
N LEU A 167 -4.51 8.11 -4.83
CA LEU A 167 -5.97 8.08 -4.98
C LEU A 167 -6.56 9.46 -5.35
N GLY A 168 -5.77 10.53 -5.30
CA GLY A 168 -6.22 11.89 -5.64
C GLY A 168 -7.11 12.55 -4.57
N VAL A 169 -7.24 11.97 -3.38
CA VAL A 169 -8.14 12.45 -2.30
C VAL A 169 -7.76 13.84 -1.81
N GLY A 170 -6.50 14.27 -1.97
CA GLY A 170 -6.03 15.61 -1.55
C GLY A 170 -6.27 16.74 -2.57
N ARG A 171 -6.63 16.45 -3.82
CA ARG A 171 -6.78 17.47 -4.88
C ARG A 171 -8.06 18.30 -4.77
N TRP A 172 -9.12 17.78 -4.16
CA TRP A 172 -10.43 18.43 -4.10
C TRP A 172 -10.52 19.58 -3.08
N ARG A 173 -9.68 19.58 -2.03
CA ARG A 173 -9.65 20.67 -1.04
C ARG A 173 -9.09 22.00 -1.55
N ARG A 174 -8.48 22.04 -2.72
CA ARG A 174 -7.87 23.27 -3.27
C ARG A 174 -8.81 24.07 -4.17
N TRP A 175 -10.04 23.57 -4.41
CA TRP A 175 -11.04 24.18 -5.29
C TRP A 175 -12.35 24.56 -4.57
N LEU A 176 -12.42 24.40 -3.25
CA LEU A 176 -13.46 24.91 -2.35
C LEU A 176 -12.90 25.98 -1.42
#